data_32a5abb49576703c38fb5efc50eb3cef
#
_entry.id   32a5abb49576703c38fb5efc50eb3cef
#
_cell.length_a   1.000
_cell.length_b   1.000
_cell.length_c   1.000
_cell.angle_alpha   90.00
_cell.angle_beta   90.00
_cell.angle_gamma   90.00
#
_symmetry.space_group_name_H-M   'P 1'
#
loop_
_entity.id
_entity.type
_entity.pdbx_description
1 polymer ?
#
loop_
_entity_poly.entity_id
_entity_poly.type
_entity_poly.pdbx_seq_one_letter_code
_entity_poly.pdbx_strand_id
1 'polypeptide(L)'
;MPSTRLLKILKGKIVRRTRIVATIGPASESDEVLQNLVKAGVDVFRVSMAHGDIPSNIERLRRVRAIAPDIAIMVDIPGPKIRAGSFGTAPVILAIGQEIELVEGCGETSTAERIAVEREGILSHLKTGDRVHIGDGGISLVVTKTGVTTVTEVTSGGAVVGKPGMGLPASILNDRLPTDDDRDRLQALRDEDFDMLAVSFVRSAFDMVSVRSVLSRDDVMLMAKIETGEGVENLAELVAVSDAIMVARGDLGVRMPIEEVPHLQKLIVRHGIRYARPVVVATQMLESMTHAQVPTRAEVTDVANAVLDGASAVMLSGETAIGDDPVGTVITMDRIVRRAEASFDYAKWGASLELQSSIGHANQ
;
A
#
# COMPACT_ATOMS: atom_id res chain seq x y z
N MET A 1 13.18 -16.38 -16.03
CA MET A 1 12.15 -16.44 -17.09
C MET A 1 10.79 -16.28 -16.40
N PRO A 2 9.88 -15.42 -16.86
CA PRO A 2 8.56 -15.29 -16.22
C PRO A 2 7.84 -16.63 -16.24
N SER A 3 7.20 -16.98 -15.12
CA SER A 3 6.54 -18.26 -14.93
C SER A 3 5.51 -18.52 -16.05
N THR A 4 5.42 -19.77 -16.46
CA THR A 4 4.51 -20.27 -17.53
C THR A 4 3.03 -19.94 -17.24
N ARG A 5 2.69 -19.53 -16.02
CA ARG A 5 1.36 -19.13 -15.57
C ARG A 5 0.91 -17.78 -16.18
N LEU A 6 1.85 -16.81 -16.33
CA LEU A 6 1.53 -15.51 -16.95
C LEU A 6 1.15 -15.61 -18.43
N LEU A 7 1.65 -16.63 -19.15
CA LEU A 7 1.39 -16.83 -20.59
C LEU A 7 0.07 -17.56 -20.90
N LYS A 8 -0.52 -18.30 -19.97
CA LYS A 8 -1.79 -19.02 -20.19
C LYS A 8 -3.03 -18.13 -20.19
N ILE A 9 -2.94 -16.92 -19.66
CA ILE A 9 -4.08 -15.98 -19.51
C ILE A 9 -4.48 -15.33 -20.85
N LEU A 10 -3.70 -15.48 -21.94
CA LEU A 10 -3.85 -14.71 -23.18
C LEU A 10 -4.69 -15.38 -24.27
N LYS A 11 -5.38 -16.50 -24.03
CA LYS A 11 -6.18 -17.17 -25.06
C LYS A 11 -7.69 -16.94 -24.89
N GLY A 12 -8.26 -15.98 -25.62
CA GLY A 12 -9.64 -16.09 -26.15
C GLY A 12 -10.76 -15.25 -25.53
N LYS A 13 -10.50 -14.25 -24.66
CA LYS A 13 -11.47 -13.19 -24.30
C LYS A 13 -10.79 -11.83 -24.48
N ILE A 14 -11.56 -10.75 -24.68
CA ILE A 14 -11.02 -9.38 -24.56
C ILE A 14 -10.51 -9.27 -23.10
N VAL A 15 -9.22 -9.51 -22.94
CA VAL A 15 -8.57 -9.59 -21.63
C VAL A 15 -8.37 -8.14 -21.18
N ARG A 16 -8.95 -7.78 -20.03
CA ARG A 16 -8.62 -6.53 -19.34
C ARG A 16 -7.10 -6.42 -19.21
N ARG A 17 -6.55 -5.26 -19.59
CA ARG A 17 -5.10 -5.00 -19.53
C ARG A 17 -4.66 -4.63 -18.13
N THR A 18 -5.40 -3.72 -17.48
CA THR A 18 -5.16 -3.32 -16.09
C THR A 18 -5.64 -4.41 -15.14
N ARG A 19 -4.76 -4.96 -14.34
CA ARG A 19 -5.04 -6.05 -13.41
C ARG A 19 -5.77 -5.54 -12.16
N ILE A 20 -6.51 -6.43 -11.50
CA ILE A 20 -7.13 -6.16 -10.20
C ILE A 20 -6.41 -6.98 -9.14
N VAL A 21 -5.88 -6.26 -8.14
CA VAL A 21 -5.32 -6.85 -6.93
C VAL A 21 -6.37 -6.75 -5.82
N ALA A 22 -6.66 -7.87 -5.14
CA ALA A 22 -7.58 -7.91 -4.01
C ALA A 22 -6.85 -8.36 -2.73
N THR A 23 -6.98 -7.58 -1.67
CA THR A 23 -6.40 -7.94 -0.36
C THR A 23 -7.29 -8.93 0.36
N ILE A 24 -6.68 -10.01 0.85
CA ILE A 24 -7.36 -11.03 1.63
C ILE A 24 -7.35 -10.66 3.11
N GLY A 25 -8.50 -10.77 3.72
CA GLY A 25 -8.72 -10.52 5.14
C GLY A 25 -9.98 -11.21 5.64
N PRO A 26 -10.45 -10.88 6.86
CA PRO A 26 -11.57 -11.57 7.50
C PRO A 26 -12.85 -11.70 6.66
N ALA A 27 -13.14 -10.70 5.79
CA ALA A 27 -14.33 -10.73 4.93
C ALA A 27 -14.14 -11.61 3.69
N SER A 28 -12.92 -11.99 3.32
CA SER A 28 -12.63 -12.65 2.04
C SER A 28 -11.84 -13.96 2.16
N GLU A 29 -11.51 -14.42 3.37
CA GLU A 29 -10.67 -15.62 3.56
C GLU A 29 -11.41 -16.97 3.50
N SER A 30 -12.76 -16.98 3.37
CA SER A 30 -13.48 -18.25 3.19
C SER A 30 -13.28 -18.80 1.78
N ASP A 31 -13.27 -20.14 1.64
CA ASP A 31 -13.06 -20.82 0.36
C ASP A 31 -14.07 -20.38 -0.71
N GLU A 32 -15.33 -20.22 -0.30
CA GLU A 32 -16.41 -19.77 -1.17
C GLU A 32 -16.17 -18.35 -1.69
N VAL A 33 -15.80 -17.42 -0.81
CA VAL A 33 -15.54 -16.03 -1.20
C VAL A 33 -14.29 -15.96 -2.08
N LEU A 34 -13.20 -16.67 -1.76
CA LEU A 34 -12.01 -16.74 -2.61
C LEU A 34 -12.35 -17.21 -4.04
N GLN A 35 -13.13 -18.29 -4.18
CA GLN A 35 -13.57 -18.77 -5.49
C GLN A 35 -14.44 -17.75 -6.23
N ASN A 36 -15.31 -17.05 -5.51
CA ASN A 36 -16.18 -16.01 -6.10
C ASN A 36 -15.38 -14.78 -6.52
N LEU A 37 -14.34 -14.38 -5.77
CA LEU A 37 -13.40 -13.33 -6.15
C LEU A 37 -12.64 -13.66 -7.45
N VAL A 38 -12.20 -14.92 -7.60
CA VAL A 38 -11.58 -15.42 -8.85
C VAL A 38 -12.56 -15.28 -10.03
N LYS A 39 -13.82 -15.71 -9.84
CA LYS A 39 -14.86 -15.60 -10.87
C LYS A 39 -15.20 -14.13 -11.19
N ALA A 40 -15.16 -13.25 -10.20
CA ALA A 40 -15.38 -11.80 -10.34
C ALA A 40 -14.25 -11.11 -11.13
N GLY A 41 -13.09 -11.76 -11.26
CA GLY A 41 -12.00 -11.29 -12.11
C GLY A 41 -10.79 -10.73 -11.39
N VAL A 42 -10.51 -11.18 -10.17
CA VAL A 42 -9.24 -10.91 -9.48
C VAL A 42 -8.09 -11.56 -10.25
N ASP A 43 -7.03 -10.83 -10.46
CA ASP A 43 -5.80 -11.29 -11.11
C ASP A 43 -4.69 -11.61 -10.10
N VAL A 44 -4.67 -10.91 -8.96
CA VAL A 44 -3.66 -11.06 -7.90
C VAL A 44 -4.33 -11.00 -6.54
N PHE A 45 -4.06 -11.95 -5.67
CA PHE A 45 -4.39 -11.86 -4.27
C PHE A 45 -3.24 -11.26 -3.47
N ARG A 46 -3.53 -10.27 -2.63
CA ARG A 46 -2.55 -9.69 -1.70
C ARG A 46 -2.77 -10.27 -0.31
N VAL A 47 -1.71 -10.86 0.26
CA VAL A 47 -1.62 -11.29 1.66
C VAL A 47 -0.75 -10.28 2.41
N SER A 48 -1.35 -9.48 3.28
CA SER A 48 -0.63 -8.51 4.09
C SER A 48 -0.11 -9.16 5.36
N MET A 49 1.18 -9.05 5.61
CA MET A 49 1.82 -9.51 6.84
C MET A 49 1.84 -8.45 7.96
N ALA A 50 1.16 -7.32 7.75
CA ALA A 50 1.04 -6.26 8.75
C ALA A 50 0.05 -6.57 9.88
N HIS A 51 -0.81 -7.58 9.70
CA HIS A 51 -1.86 -7.99 10.62
C HIS A 51 -1.75 -9.47 10.96
N GLY A 52 -2.00 -9.82 12.22
CA GLY A 52 -1.83 -11.19 12.70
C GLY A 52 -0.36 -11.57 12.92
N ASP A 53 -0.14 -12.81 13.31
CA ASP A 53 1.20 -13.38 13.48
C ASP A 53 1.71 -14.05 12.19
N ILE A 54 2.97 -14.41 12.16
CA ILE A 54 3.61 -15.06 11.00
C ILE A 54 2.94 -16.40 10.67
N PRO A 55 2.69 -17.32 11.60
CA PRO A 55 2.04 -18.59 11.31
C PRO A 55 0.66 -18.43 10.65
N SER A 56 -0.20 -17.57 11.18
CA SER A 56 -1.53 -17.32 10.61
C SER A 56 -1.46 -16.74 9.18
N ASN A 57 -0.49 -15.88 8.91
CA ASN A 57 -0.29 -15.31 7.58
C ASN A 57 0.23 -16.36 6.58
N ILE A 58 1.12 -17.25 7.00
CA ILE A 58 1.58 -18.38 6.19
C ILE A 58 0.44 -19.35 5.90
N GLU A 59 -0.39 -19.67 6.89
CA GLU A 59 -1.58 -20.52 6.68
C GLU A 59 -2.54 -19.88 5.67
N ARG A 60 -2.81 -18.58 5.79
CA ARG A 60 -3.64 -17.83 4.83
C ARG A 60 -3.05 -17.89 3.42
N LEU A 61 -1.74 -17.69 3.27
CA LEU A 61 -1.05 -17.79 1.99
C LEU A 61 -1.22 -19.18 1.36
N ARG A 62 -0.97 -20.25 2.13
CA ARG A 62 -1.12 -21.64 1.67
C ARG A 62 -2.55 -21.95 1.27
N ARG A 63 -3.53 -21.46 2.04
CA ARG A 63 -4.96 -21.63 1.74
C ARG A 63 -5.34 -20.94 0.44
N VAL A 64 -4.92 -19.68 0.25
CA VAL A 64 -5.15 -18.93 -1.00
C VAL A 64 -4.57 -19.67 -2.19
N ARG A 65 -3.34 -20.18 -2.08
CA ARG A 65 -2.69 -20.96 -3.15
C ARG A 65 -3.45 -22.27 -3.44
N ALA A 66 -3.94 -22.96 -2.42
CA ALA A 66 -4.70 -24.21 -2.59
C ALA A 66 -6.03 -23.98 -3.32
N ILE A 67 -6.73 -22.90 -3.00
CA ILE A 67 -8.06 -22.59 -3.58
C ILE A 67 -7.93 -21.95 -4.98
N ALA A 68 -6.90 -21.15 -5.20
CA ALA A 68 -6.70 -20.39 -6.43
C ALA A 68 -5.27 -20.61 -7.03
N PRO A 69 -4.94 -21.83 -7.47
CA PRO A 69 -3.59 -22.21 -7.88
C PRO A 69 -3.07 -21.43 -9.09
N ASP A 70 -3.95 -20.90 -9.92
CA ASP A 70 -3.61 -20.16 -11.14
C ASP A 70 -3.56 -18.63 -10.95
N ILE A 71 -3.97 -18.13 -9.77
CA ILE A 71 -3.95 -16.69 -9.46
C ILE A 71 -2.60 -16.32 -8.83
N ALA A 72 -2.03 -15.19 -9.23
CA ALA A 72 -0.80 -14.70 -8.63
C ALA A 72 -1.03 -14.26 -7.17
N ILE A 73 -0.04 -14.49 -6.31
CA ILE A 73 -0.06 -14.07 -4.92
C ILE A 73 1.04 -13.05 -4.68
N MET A 74 0.65 -11.90 -4.15
CA MET A 74 1.53 -10.86 -3.65
C MET A 74 1.54 -10.89 -2.12
N VAL A 75 2.70 -11.09 -1.52
CA VAL A 75 2.91 -10.90 -0.08
C VAL A 75 3.41 -9.48 0.16
N ASP A 76 2.90 -8.83 1.19
CA ASP A 76 3.24 -7.43 1.52
C ASP A 76 3.80 -7.38 2.95
N ILE A 77 5.09 -7.01 3.10
CA ILE A 77 5.76 -6.87 4.39
C ILE A 77 5.62 -5.43 4.91
N PRO A 78 5.39 -5.26 6.24
CA PRO A 78 4.99 -3.98 6.82
C PRO A 78 6.09 -2.91 6.84
N GLY A 79 7.37 -3.28 6.82
CA GLY A 79 8.46 -2.34 7.03
C GLY A 79 8.42 -1.69 8.42
N PRO A 80 9.07 -0.53 8.60
CA PRO A 80 9.18 0.16 9.89
C PRO A 80 7.90 0.94 10.24
N LYS A 81 6.72 0.32 10.09
CA LYS A 81 5.45 1.00 10.40
C LYS A 81 5.29 1.15 11.91
N ILE A 82 5.22 2.39 12.37
CA ILE A 82 4.93 2.73 13.76
C ILE A 82 3.43 2.68 13.96
N ARG A 83 2.99 2.16 15.11
CA ARG A 83 1.58 2.08 15.48
C ARG A 83 1.33 2.75 16.82
N ALA A 84 0.11 3.23 16.98
CA ALA A 84 -0.39 3.57 18.30
C ALA A 84 -0.79 2.31 19.05
N GLY A 85 -0.73 2.36 20.37
CA GLY A 85 -1.38 1.39 21.24
C GLY A 85 -2.89 1.33 20.99
N SER A 86 -3.51 0.23 21.38
CA SER A 86 -4.92 0.00 21.05
C SER A 86 -5.86 1.02 21.71
N PHE A 87 -6.75 1.60 20.93
CA PHE A 87 -7.90 2.37 21.40
C PHE A 87 -9.13 1.50 21.74
N GLY A 88 -9.01 0.16 21.62
CA GLY A 88 -10.12 -0.75 21.81
C GLY A 88 -11.02 -0.85 20.57
N THR A 89 -12.24 -1.42 20.77
CA THR A 89 -13.20 -1.67 19.68
C THR A 89 -14.24 -0.57 19.52
N ALA A 90 -14.43 0.27 20.55
CA ALA A 90 -15.33 1.43 20.49
C ALA A 90 -14.57 2.66 19.94
N PRO A 91 -15.23 3.51 19.12
CA PRO A 91 -14.61 4.74 18.64
C PRO A 91 -14.26 5.71 19.78
N VAL A 92 -12.99 6.15 19.81
CA VAL A 92 -12.51 7.23 20.66
C VAL A 92 -12.44 8.52 19.83
N ILE A 93 -13.02 9.60 20.29
CA ILE A 93 -13.02 10.88 19.58
C ILE A 93 -11.83 11.70 20.05
N LEU A 94 -10.98 12.13 19.13
CA LEU A 94 -9.93 13.11 19.35
C LEU A 94 -10.44 14.47 18.81
N ALA A 95 -10.66 15.42 19.72
CA ALA A 95 -11.28 16.71 19.36
C ALA A 95 -10.21 17.75 19.00
N ILE A 96 -10.51 18.62 18.02
CA ILE A 96 -9.62 19.73 17.62
C ILE A 96 -9.33 20.62 18.83
N GLY A 97 -8.06 21.02 19.03
CA GLY A 97 -7.58 21.81 20.15
C GLY A 97 -7.33 21.02 21.43
N GLN A 98 -7.60 19.72 21.44
CA GLN A 98 -7.32 18.85 22.59
C GLN A 98 -5.82 18.60 22.72
N GLU A 99 -5.29 18.73 23.95
CA GLU A 99 -3.94 18.28 24.26
C GLU A 99 -3.92 16.78 24.53
N ILE A 100 -2.92 16.11 23.97
CA ILE A 100 -2.72 14.66 24.09
C ILE A 100 -1.24 14.39 24.43
N GLU A 101 -1.02 13.60 25.48
CA GLU A 101 0.29 13.12 25.83
C GLU A 101 0.68 11.91 24.95
N LEU A 102 1.84 11.96 24.30
CA LEU A 102 2.44 10.78 23.66
C LEU A 102 3.40 10.10 24.64
N VAL A 103 3.27 8.80 24.77
CA VAL A 103 4.12 7.99 25.65
C VAL A 103 4.65 6.76 24.90
N GLU A 104 5.84 6.33 25.24
CA GLU A 104 6.39 5.08 24.70
C GLU A 104 5.83 3.90 25.49
N GLY A 105 5.35 2.87 24.78
CA GLY A 105 4.81 1.68 25.45
C GLY A 105 4.28 0.63 24.49
N CYS A 106 5.05 -0.42 24.27
CA CYS A 106 4.61 -1.57 23.49
C CYS A 106 3.53 -2.34 24.26
N GLY A 107 2.36 -2.51 23.63
CA GLY A 107 1.24 -3.24 24.21
C GLY A 107 0.35 -2.42 25.17
N GLU A 108 0.67 -1.16 25.45
CA GLU A 108 -0.19 -0.27 26.24
C GLU A 108 -1.44 0.15 25.44
N THR A 109 -2.52 0.48 26.18
CA THR A 109 -3.75 1.02 25.62
C THR A 109 -3.65 2.53 25.45
N SER A 110 -4.26 3.05 24.37
CA SER A 110 -4.41 4.48 24.14
C SER A 110 -5.79 4.98 24.56
N THR A 111 -5.86 6.24 24.97
CA THR A 111 -7.09 6.96 25.31
C THR A 111 -7.17 8.28 24.55
N ALA A 112 -8.21 9.07 24.80
CA ALA A 112 -8.33 10.41 24.22
C ALA A 112 -7.26 11.38 24.76
N GLU A 113 -6.75 11.17 25.97
CA GLU A 113 -5.78 12.05 26.64
C GLU A 113 -4.33 11.58 26.48
N ARG A 114 -4.13 10.28 26.21
CA ARG A 114 -2.81 9.64 26.18
C ARG A 114 -2.72 8.60 25.09
N ILE A 115 -1.78 8.77 24.18
CA ILE A 115 -1.53 7.81 23.08
C ILE A 115 -0.20 7.13 23.32
N ALA A 116 -0.25 5.81 23.43
CA ALA A 116 0.93 4.97 23.48
C ALA A 116 1.52 4.84 22.04
N VAL A 117 2.82 5.00 21.91
CA VAL A 117 3.57 4.80 20.68
C VAL A 117 4.33 3.50 20.79
N GLU A 118 4.03 2.51 19.95
CA GLU A 118 4.62 1.17 20.03
C GLU A 118 6.06 1.15 19.47
N ARG A 119 6.88 2.08 19.96
CA ARG A 119 8.30 2.15 19.60
C ARG A 119 9.10 2.92 20.65
N GLU A 120 10.06 2.25 21.26
CA GLU A 120 10.95 2.86 22.25
C GLU A 120 11.94 3.84 21.61
N GLY A 121 12.29 4.89 22.33
CA GLY A 121 13.27 5.91 21.96
C GLY A 121 12.81 6.90 20.91
N ILE A 122 11.66 6.68 20.25
CA ILE A 122 11.24 7.47 19.10
C ILE A 122 10.82 8.90 19.48
N LEU A 123 10.16 9.05 20.63
CA LEU A 123 9.63 10.35 21.07
C LEU A 123 10.74 11.35 21.42
N SER A 124 11.94 10.87 21.80
CA SER A 124 13.11 11.71 22.09
C SER A 124 13.61 12.47 20.86
N HIS A 125 13.28 12.04 19.67
CA HIS A 125 13.67 12.66 18.41
C HIS A 125 12.66 13.70 17.90
N LEU A 126 11.46 13.76 18.46
CA LEU A 126 10.45 14.75 18.11
C LEU A 126 10.83 16.15 18.59
N LYS A 127 10.46 17.15 17.81
CA LYS A 127 10.67 18.58 18.10
C LYS A 127 9.33 19.30 18.14
N THR A 128 9.26 20.37 18.92
CA THR A 128 8.12 21.29 18.88
C THR A 128 7.87 21.79 17.46
N GLY A 129 6.63 21.71 17.02
CA GLY A 129 6.20 22.00 15.64
C GLY A 129 6.14 20.79 14.71
N ASP A 130 6.69 19.64 15.10
CA ASP A 130 6.58 18.42 14.32
C ASP A 130 5.12 17.96 14.24
N ARG A 131 4.75 17.40 13.08
CA ARG A 131 3.41 16.86 12.84
C ARG A 131 3.41 15.36 13.05
N VAL A 132 2.38 14.88 13.72
CA VAL A 132 2.08 13.45 13.93
C VAL A 132 0.71 13.17 13.33
N HIS A 133 0.62 12.13 12.52
CA HIS A 133 -0.65 11.70 11.91
C HIS A 133 -1.09 10.37 12.50
N ILE A 134 -2.39 10.14 12.60
CA ILE A 134 -2.97 8.89 13.12
C ILE A 134 -3.91 8.30 12.06
N GLY A 135 -3.81 6.99 11.86
CA GLY A 135 -4.53 6.27 10.81
C GLY A 135 -4.04 6.65 9.43
N ASP A 136 -4.97 6.91 8.53
CA ASP A 136 -4.68 7.27 7.13
C ASP A 136 -4.54 8.80 6.93
N GLY A 137 -4.15 9.52 8.00
CA GLY A 137 -3.89 10.97 7.94
C GLY A 137 -5.11 11.86 8.21
N GLY A 138 -6.28 11.28 8.45
CA GLY A 138 -7.49 12.05 8.81
C GLY A 138 -7.36 12.80 10.14
N ILE A 139 -6.57 12.24 11.08
CA ILE A 139 -6.29 12.86 12.37
C ILE A 139 -4.85 13.35 12.37
N SER A 140 -4.67 14.62 12.73
CA SER A 140 -3.35 15.27 12.76
C SER A 140 -3.13 15.96 14.10
N LEU A 141 -1.93 15.80 14.62
CA LEU A 141 -1.46 16.41 15.86
C LEU A 141 -0.22 17.27 15.54
N VAL A 142 0.00 18.31 16.32
CA VAL A 142 1.25 19.08 16.32
C VAL A 142 1.94 18.95 17.68
N VAL A 143 3.21 18.70 17.71
CA VAL A 143 4.00 18.64 18.95
C VAL A 143 4.13 20.06 19.53
N THR A 144 3.59 20.26 20.73
CA THR A 144 3.63 21.55 21.44
C THR A 144 4.74 21.59 22.49
N LYS A 145 5.11 20.42 23.05
CA LYS A 145 6.15 20.29 24.07
C LYS A 145 6.90 18.97 23.95
N THR A 146 8.21 19.03 24.18
CA THR A 146 9.10 17.84 24.25
C THR A 146 9.90 17.86 25.55
N GLY A 147 10.49 16.71 25.92
CA GLY A 147 11.31 16.55 27.13
C GLY A 147 10.91 15.29 27.92
N VAL A 148 10.65 15.43 29.22
CA VAL A 148 10.20 14.30 30.07
C VAL A 148 8.89 13.72 29.56
N THR A 149 8.01 14.57 29.05
CA THR A 149 6.77 14.19 28.38
C THR A 149 6.70 14.87 27.01
N THR A 150 6.14 14.18 26.03
CA THR A 150 5.84 14.75 24.70
C THR A 150 4.35 15.06 24.67
N VAL A 151 4.00 16.34 24.51
CA VAL A 151 2.62 16.81 24.42
C VAL A 151 2.33 17.28 23.00
N THR A 152 1.16 16.94 22.51
CA THR A 152 0.68 17.34 21.19
C THR A 152 -0.69 18.01 21.31
N GLU A 153 -1.05 18.83 20.33
CA GLU A 153 -2.38 19.41 20.16
C GLU A 153 -3.03 18.86 18.88
N VAL A 154 -4.28 18.49 18.95
CA VAL A 154 -5.06 18.01 17.81
C VAL A 154 -5.36 19.16 16.86
N THR A 155 -4.83 19.12 15.64
CA THR A 155 -5.08 20.12 14.57
C THR A 155 -6.17 19.67 13.60
N SER A 156 -6.34 18.36 13.41
CA SER A 156 -7.45 17.73 12.68
C SER A 156 -7.96 16.57 13.51
N GLY A 157 -9.22 16.63 13.94
CA GLY A 157 -9.82 15.64 14.84
C GLY A 157 -10.63 14.58 14.11
N GLY A 158 -10.99 13.51 14.82
CA GLY A 158 -11.79 12.43 14.28
C GLY A 158 -11.97 11.27 15.24
N ALA A 159 -12.68 10.24 14.78
CA ALA A 159 -12.84 8.97 15.48
C ALA A 159 -11.69 8.02 15.17
N VAL A 160 -11.16 7.36 16.18
CA VAL A 160 -10.10 6.36 16.08
C VAL A 160 -10.50 5.08 16.80
N VAL A 161 -10.15 3.93 16.23
CA VAL A 161 -10.38 2.59 16.81
C VAL A 161 -9.17 1.70 16.61
N GLY A 162 -9.05 0.65 17.40
CA GLY A 162 -8.04 -0.40 17.24
C GLY A 162 -6.61 0.12 17.41
N LYS A 163 -5.69 -0.41 16.61
CA LYS A 163 -4.26 -0.06 16.55
C LYS A 163 -3.93 0.69 15.26
N PRO A 164 -4.21 1.99 15.16
CA PRO A 164 -3.94 2.74 13.93
C PRO A 164 -2.43 2.89 13.68
N GLY A 165 -2.05 3.05 12.42
CA GLY A 165 -0.71 3.50 12.07
C GLY A 165 -0.46 4.91 12.57
N MET A 166 0.81 5.24 12.80
CA MET A 166 1.26 6.60 13.12
C MET A 166 2.24 7.10 12.07
N GLY A 167 1.95 8.24 11.49
CA GLY A 167 2.85 9.00 10.63
C GLY A 167 3.69 9.95 11.48
N LEU A 168 5.00 9.72 11.54
CA LEU A 168 5.95 10.59 12.21
C LEU A 168 6.85 11.28 11.16
N PRO A 169 7.52 12.38 11.49
CA PRO A 169 8.46 13.03 10.56
C PRO A 169 9.50 12.05 10.02
N ALA A 170 9.76 12.11 8.72
CA ALA A 170 10.71 11.22 8.06
C ALA A 170 12.12 11.31 8.66
N SER A 171 12.53 12.51 9.11
CA SER A 171 13.83 12.77 9.72
C SER A 171 14.15 11.94 10.97
N ILE A 172 13.14 11.36 11.62
CA ILE A 172 13.33 10.53 12.83
C ILE A 172 13.21 9.03 12.55
N LEU A 173 12.85 8.65 11.33
CA LEU A 173 12.66 7.26 10.91
C LEU A 173 13.93 6.74 10.21
N ASN A 174 14.95 6.41 11.00
CA ASN A 174 16.26 5.95 10.49
C ASN A 174 16.39 4.42 10.39
N ASP A 175 15.28 3.69 10.35
CA ASP A 175 15.33 2.24 10.27
C ASP A 175 15.94 1.75 8.97
N ARG A 176 16.75 0.72 9.07
CA ARG A 176 17.24 -0.03 7.92
C ARG A 176 16.19 -1.05 7.49
N LEU A 177 15.96 -1.15 6.19
CA LEU A 177 15.19 -2.23 5.61
C LEU A 177 16.11 -3.38 5.19
N PRO A 178 15.65 -4.64 5.36
CA PRO A 178 14.46 -5.03 6.13
C PRO A 178 14.68 -4.84 7.63
N THR A 179 13.62 -4.50 8.38
CA THR A 179 13.63 -4.48 9.84
C THR A 179 13.88 -5.89 10.39
N ASP A 180 14.17 -6.03 11.70
CA ASP A 180 14.32 -7.36 12.29
C ASP A 180 13.03 -8.17 12.18
N ASP A 181 11.89 -7.55 12.43
CA ASP A 181 10.56 -8.13 12.21
C ASP A 181 10.33 -8.57 10.75
N ASP A 182 10.79 -7.78 9.77
CA ASP A 182 10.70 -8.18 8.36
C ASP A 182 11.64 -9.34 8.04
N ARG A 183 12.82 -9.42 8.69
CA ARG A 183 13.75 -10.55 8.53
C ARG A 183 13.12 -11.88 8.93
N ASP A 184 12.41 -11.90 10.07
CA ASP A 184 11.68 -13.09 10.54
C ASP A 184 10.58 -13.50 9.55
N ARG A 185 9.82 -12.52 9.01
CA ARG A 185 8.83 -12.75 7.96
C ARG A 185 9.46 -13.28 6.68
N LEU A 186 10.53 -12.65 6.22
CA LEU A 186 11.25 -13.06 5.00
C LEU A 186 11.82 -14.48 5.15
N GLN A 187 12.32 -14.83 6.34
CA GLN A 187 12.80 -16.18 6.60
C GLN A 187 11.67 -17.21 6.54
N ALA A 188 10.50 -16.91 7.12
CA ALA A 188 9.33 -17.79 7.06
C ALA A 188 8.77 -17.93 5.63
N LEU A 189 8.99 -16.95 4.75
CA LEU A 189 8.51 -16.94 3.37
C LEU A 189 9.42 -17.67 2.39
N ARG A 190 10.64 -18.09 2.78
CA ARG A 190 11.62 -18.66 1.83
C ARG A 190 11.12 -19.87 1.06
N ASP A 191 10.38 -20.73 1.74
CA ASP A 191 9.91 -21.99 1.18
C ASP A 191 8.42 -21.95 0.75
N GLU A 192 7.78 -20.77 0.82
CA GLU A 192 6.38 -20.62 0.50
C GLU A 192 6.14 -20.31 -1.00
N ASP A 193 4.99 -20.76 -1.52
CA ASP A 193 4.62 -20.56 -2.94
C ASP A 193 3.87 -19.23 -3.14
N PHE A 194 4.61 -18.17 -3.47
CA PHE A 194 4.07 -16.87 -3.85
C PHE A 194 4.89 -16.24 -4.99
N ASP A 195 4.32 -15.25 -5.68
CA ASP A 195 4.86 -14.74 -6.93
C ASP A 195 5.53 -13.37 -6.78
N MET A 196 5.07 -12.53 -5.82
CA MET A 196 5.54 -11.16 -5.64
C MET A 196 5.69 -10.81 -4.16
N LEU A 197 6.71 -10.02 -3.83
CA LEU A 197 6.92 -9.41 -2.52
C LEU A 197 6.85 -7.90 -2.64
N ALA A 198 5.86 -7.28 -2.01
CA ALA A 198 5.76 -5.84 -1.87
C ALA A 198 6.52 -5.39 -0.60
N VAL A 199 7.42 -4.44 -0.77
CA VAL A 199 8.31 -3.93 0.28
C VAL A 199 7.88 -2.52 0.67
N SER A 200 7.39 -2.36 1.90
CA SER A 200 6.91 -1.08 2.41
C SER A 200 8.05 -0.15 2.81
N PHE A 201 7.80 1.16 2.69
CA PHE A 201 8.68 2.25 3.14
C PHE A 201 10.09 2.26 2.57
N VAL A 202 10.25 1.80 1.33
CA VAL A 202 11.55 1.87 0.64
C VAL A 202 11.96 3.32 0.38
N ARG A 203 13.25 3.61 0.56
CA ARG A 203 13.83 4.96 0.41
C ARG A 203 14.94 4.99 -0.63
N SER A 204 15.61 3.85 -0.86
CA SER A 204 16.75 3.76 -1.75
C SER A 204 16.87 2.39 -2.42
N ALA A 205 17.67 2.30 -3.48
CA ALA A 205 18.01 1.04 -4.12
C ALA A 205 18.63 0.04 -3.13
N PHE A 206 19.36 0.51 -2.13
CA PHE A 206 19.98 -0.33 -1.12
C PHE A 206 18.95 -1.11 -0.30
N ASP A 207 17.80 -0.51 0.00
CA ASP A 207 16.70 -1.18 0.73
C ASP A 207 16.20 -2.40 -0.05
N MET A 208 15.95 -2.24 -1.35
CA MET A 208 15.49 -3.33 -2.23
C MET A 208 16.54 -4.45 -2.37
N VAL A 209 17.81 -4.09 -2.55
CA VAL A 209 18.92 -5.04 -2.63
C VAL A 209 19.06 -5.81 -1.32
N SER A 210 18.94 -5.14 -0.18
CA SER A 210 19.00 -5.76 1.14
C SER A 210 17.87 -6.76 1.36
N VAL A 211 16.63 -6.41 0.98
CA VAL A 211 15.48 -7.33 1.06
C VAL A 211 15.69 -8.54 0.14
N ARG A 212 16.16 -8.34 -1.10
CA ARG A 212 16.46 -9.43 -2.03
C ARG A 212 17.48 -10.41 -1.43
N SER A 213 18.54 -9.87 -0.84
CA SER A 213 19.60 -10.68 -0.19
C SER A 213 19.07 -11.51 0.97
N VAL A 214 18.17 -10.95 1.81
CA VAL A 214 17.59 -11.66 2.96
C VAL A 214 16.58 -12.72 2.50
N LEU A 215 15.72 -12.41 1.52
CA LEU A 215 14.75 -13.36 0.97
C LEU A 215 15.46 -14.53 0.29
N SER A 216 16.59 -14.28 -0.38
CA SER A 216 17.41 -15.30 -1.10
C SER A 216 16.60 -16.07 -2.14
N ARG A 217 15.73 -15.38 -2.90
CA ARG A 217 14.91 -15.97 -3.97
C ARG A 217 14.91 -15.06 -5.20
N ASP A 218 15.34 -15.62 -6.34
CA ASP A 218 15.38 -14.90 -7.62
C ASP A 218 14.11 -15.11 -8.47
N ASP A 219 13.26 -16.07 -8.08
CA ASP A 219 12.01 -16.40 -8.74
C ASP A 219 10.85 -15.50 -8.31
N VAL A 220 11.00 -14.74 -7.21
CA VAL A 220 10.00 -13.83 -6.66
C VAL A 220 10.24 -12.40 -7.18
N MET A 221 9.20 -11.78 -7.74
CA MET A 221 9.25 -10.36 -8.14
C MET A 221 9.26 -9.45 -6.91
N LEU A 222 10.19 -8.50 -6.85
CA LEU A 222 10.20 -7.48 -5.82
C LEU A 222 9.50 -6.21 -6.29
N MET A 223 8.52 -5.76 -5.52
CA MET A 223 7.76 -4.54 -5.75
C MET A 223 8.12 -3.48 -4.72
N ALA A 224 8.65 -2.35 -5.17
CA ALA A 224 8.91 -1.19 -4.30
C ALA A 224 7.62 -0.41 -4.06
N LYS A 225 7.25 -0.19 -2.79
CA LYS A 225 6.12 0.66 -2.41
C LYS A 225 6.64 2.08 -2.17
N ILE A 226 6.21 3.02 -3.01
CA ILE A 226 6.58 4.43 -2.89
C ILE A 226 5.60 5.09 -1.94
N GLU A 227 6.07 5.34 -0.72
CA GLU A 227 5.30 5.78 0.44
C GLU A 227 5.98 6.93 1.20
N THR A 228 7.19 7.32 0.78
CA THR A 228 8.04 8.30 1.48
C THR A 228 8.54 9.38 0.53
N GLY A 229 8.89 10.55 1.06
CA GLY A 229 9.50 11.63 0.29
C GLY A 229 10.82 11.20 -0.33
N GLU A 230 11.68 10.51 0.45
CA GLU A 230 12.95 9.96 -0.04
C GLU A 230 12.76 8.92 -1.14
N GLY A 231 11.71 8.08 -1.04
CA GLY A 231 11.36 7.14 -2.10
C GLY A 231 10.94 7.84 -3.40
N VAL A 232 10.31 9.01 -3.30
CA VAL A 232 10.00 9.86 -4.46
C VAL A 232 11.26 10.51 -5.02
N GLU A 233 12.13 11.06 -4.17
CA GLU A 233 13.41 11.67 -4.58
C GLU A 233 14.33 10.65 -5.29
N ASN A 234 14.38 9.41 -4.79
CA ASN A 234 15.22 8.32 -5.31
C ASN A 234 14.45 7.41 -6.30
N LEU A 235 13.34 7.89 -6.87
CA LEU A 235 12.42 7.08 -7.68
C LEU A 235 13.12 6.37 -8.84
N ALA A 236 14.03 7.04 -9.54
CA ALA A 236 14.71 6.47 -10.72
C ALA A 236 15.57 5.25 -10.36
N GLU A 237 16.32 5.31 -9.25
CA GLU A 237 17.13 4.19 -8.80
C GLU A 237 16.29 3.05 -8.22
N LEU A 238 15.21 3.37 -7.50
CA LEU A 238 14.26 2.37 -7.00
C LEU A 238 13.60 1.60 -8.14
N VAL A 239 13.14 2.29 -9.19
CA VAL A 239 12.53 1.66 -10.37
C VAL A 239 13.54 0.77 -11.10
N ALA A 240 14.81 1.18 -11.16
CA ALA A 240 15.85 0.42 -11.85
C ALA A 240 16.13 -0.95 -11.20
N VAL A 241 16.10 -1.02 -9.86
CA VAL A 241 16.41 -2.25 -9.09
C VAL A 241 15.19 -3.08 -8.72
N SER A 242 13.98 -2.58 -8.97
CA SER A 242 12.73 -3.26 -8.66
C SER A 242 12.13 -3.94 -9.89
N ASP A 243 11.36 -5.01 -9.69
CA ASP A 243 10.63 -5.69 -10.76
C ASP A 243 9.27 -5.06 -11.02
N ALA A 244 8.69 -4.39 -10.01
CA ALA A 244 7.43 -3.65 -10.08
C ALA A 244 7.44 -2.50 -9.08
N ILE A 245 6.49 -1.56 -9.21
CA ILE A 245 6.34 -0.39 -8.36
C ILE A 245 4.90 -0.32 -7.87
N MET A 246 4.69 0.13 -6.62
CA MET A 246 3.36 0.46 -6.09
C MET A 246 3.31 1.92 -5.65
N VAL A 247 2.30 2.64 -6.12
CA VAL A 247 1.92 3.95 -5.59
C VAL A 247 0.98 3.70 -4.42
N ALA A 248 1.50 3.71 -3.20
CA ALA A 248 0.73 3.45 -1.99
C ALA A 248 0.25 4.79 -1.39
N ARG A 249 -0.85 5.30 -1.96
CA ARG A 249 -1.34 6.67 -1.76
C ARG A 249 -1.70 6.99 -0.31
N GLY A 250 -2.15 6.00 0.46
CA GLY A 250 -2.49 6.19 1.88
C GLY A 250 -1.29 6.67 2.69
N ASP A 251 -0.24 5.86 2.77
CA ASP A 251 0.98 6.23 3.53
C ASP A 251 1.73 7.42 2.87
N LEU A 252 1.67 7.55 1.53
CA LEU A 252 2.24 8.69 0.81
C LEU A 252 1.52 10.00 1.19
N GLY A 253 0.18 10.02 1.22
CA GLY A 253 -0.63 11.19 1.55
C GLY A 253 -0.56 11.60 3.03
N VAL A 254 -0.11 10.70 3.92
CA VAL A 254 0.20 11.03 5.31
C VAL A 254 1.51 11.82 5.42
N ARG A 255 2.46 11.62 4.47
CA ARG A 255 3.83 12.14 4.52
C ARG A 255 4.09 13.29 3.56
N MET A 256 3.24 13.46 2.56
CA MET A 256 3.32 14.50 1.54
C MET A 256 2.06 15.37 1.59
N PRO A 257 2.10 16.63 1.15
CA PRO A 257 0.88 17.43 0.98
C PRO A 257 -0.13 16.68 0.12
N ILE A 258 -1.38 16.65 0.57
CA ILE A 258 -2.42 15.82 -0.07
C ILE A 258 -2.65 16.20 -1.55
N GLU A 259 -2.49 17.48 -1.87
CA GLU A 259 -2.61 18.02 -3.23
C GLU A 259 -1.50 17.53 -4.17
N GLU A 260 -0.35 17.09 -3.62
CA GLU A 260 0.75 16.54 -4.42
C GLU A 260 0.52 15.07 -4.81
N VAL A 261 -0.28 14.33 -4.06
CA VAL A 261 -0.48 12.89 -4.26
C VAL A 261 -0.92 12.54 -5.69
N PRO A 262 -1.87 13.25 -6.33
CA PRO A 262 -2.25 12.97 -7.73
C PRO A 262 -1.11 13.22 -8.73
N HIS A 263 -0.26 14.23 -8.46
CA HIS A 263 0.89 14.53 -9.30
C HIS A 263 1.99 13.48 -9.15
N LEU A 264 2.26 13.07 -7.90
CA LEU A 264 3.20 12.00 -7.59
C LEU A 264 2.76 10.66 -8.19
N GLN A 265 1.46 10.32 -8.15
CA GLN A 265 0.94 9.14 -8.84
C GLN A 265 1.32 9.16 -10.31
N LYS A 266 1.04 10.26 -11.02
CA LYS A 266 1.36 10.40 -12.44
C LYS A 266 2.86 10.33 -12.72
N LEU A 267 3.67 10.91 -11.86
CA LEU A 267 5.13 10.86 -11.94
C LEU A 267 5.62 9.41 -11.81
N ILE A 268 5.18 8.69 -10.76
CA ILE A 268 5.60 7.32 -10.48
C ILE A 268 5.15 6.37 -11.60
N VAL A 269 3.91 6.50 -12.07
CA VAL A 269 3.39 5.70 -13.19
C VAL A 269 4.23 5.91 -14.45
N ARG A 270 4.56 7.17 -14.81
CA ARG A 270 5.42 7.48 -15.97
C ARG A 270 6.82 6.88 -15.85
N HIS A 271 7.42 6.91 -14.65
CA HIS A 271 8.72 6.27 -14.43
C HIS A 271 8.64 4.76 -14.61
N GLY A 272 7.62 4.10 -14.05
CA GLY A 272 7.42 2.67 -14.26
C GLY A 272 7.31 2.33 -15.75
N ILE A 273 6.52 3.08 -16.51
CA ILE A 273 6.38 2.90 -17.96
C ILE A 273 7.73 3.08 -18.67
N ARG A 274 8.46 4.16 -18.36
CA ARG A 274 9.77 4.46 -18.97
C ARG A 274 10.79 3.33 -18.77
N TYR A 275 10.75 2.67 -17.62
CA TYR A 275 11.65 1.57 -17.29
C TYR A 275 11.05 0.19 -17.56
N ALA A 276 9.88 0.13 -18.22
CA ALA A 276 9.13 -1.10 -18.48
C ALA A 276 8.85 -1.92 -17.21
N ARG A 277 8.52 -1.22 -16.10
CA ARG A 277 8.13 -1.83 -14.83
C ARG A 277 6.63 -1.71 -14.64
N PRO A 278 5.92 -2.79 -14.28
CA PRO A 278 4.52 -2.73 -13.89
C PRO A 278 4.30 -1.79 -12.72
N VAL A 279 3.24 -1.00 -12.76
CA VAL A 279 2.86 -0.09 -11.68
C VAL A 279 1.47 -0.43 -11.16
N VAL A 280 1.36 -0.60 -9.84
CA VAL A 280 0.11 -0.78 -9.12
C VAL A 280 -0.28 0.55 -8.48
N VAL A 281 -1.51 1.03 -8.71
CA VAL A 281 -2.08 2.15 -7.95
C VAL A 281 -2.95 1.58 -6.83
N ALA A 282 -2.66 1.99 -5.60
CA ALA A 282 -3.19 1.35 -4.40
C ALA A 282 -3.78 2.36 -3.41
N THR A 283 -4.63 1.84 -2.54
CA THR A 283 -5.32 2.50 -1.43
C THR A 283 -6.43 3.47 -1.84
N GLN A 284 -7.53 3.44 -1.12
CA GLN A 284 -8.69 4.33 -1.28
C GLN A 284 -9.23 4.38 -2.72
N MET A 285 -9.24 3.21 -3.42
CA MET A 285 -9.73 3.16 -4.79
C MET A 285 -11.27 3.16 -4.85
N LEU A 286 -11.91 2.33 -4.01
CA LEU A 286 -13.35 2.24 -3.82
C LEU A 286 -13.69 2.18 -2.32
N GLU A 287 -13.02 3.00 -1.51
CA GLU A 287 -13.04 2.95 -0.04
C GLU A 287 -14.46 2.96 0.54
N SER A 288 -15.37 3.77 -0.06
CA SER A 288 -16.76 3.82 0.38
C SER A 288 -17.46 2.46 0.27
N MET A 289 -17.02 1.59 -0.65
CA MET A 289 -17.57 0.26 -0.82
C MET A 289 -17.15 -0.74 0.29
N THR A 290 -16.35 -0.32 1.25
CA THR A 290 -16.18 -1.08 2.49
C THR A 290 -17.53 -1.28 3.18
N HIS A 291 -18.44 -0.28 3.12
CA HIS A 291 -19.79 -0.35 3.73
C HIS A 291 -20.92 0.02 2.77
N ALA A 292 -20.63 0.64 1.64
CA ALA A 292 -21.64 1.03 0.65
C ALA A 292 -21.70 0.02 -0.50
N GLN A 293 -22.90 -0.20 -1.03
CA GLN A 293 -23.10 -1.09 -2.18
C GLN A 293 -22.66 -0.48 -3.52
N VAL A 294 -22.46 0.84 -3.57
CA VAL A 294 -22.02 1.56 -4.76
C VAL A 294 -20.96 2.59 -4.39
N PRO A 295 -19.95 2.80 -5.25
CA PRO A 295 -18.90 3.77 -4.99
C PRO A 295 -19.41 5.20 -5.23
N THR A 296 -18.68 6.17 -4.68
CA THR A 296 -18.86 7.58 -5.02
C THR A 296 -18.43 7.87 -6.46
N ARG A 297 -18.92 8.98 -7.02
CA ARG A 297 -18.48 9.43 -8.37
C ARG A 297 -16.99 9.79 -8.38
N ALA A 298 -16.46 10.31 -7.27
CA ALA A 298 -15.04 10.64 -7.12
C ALA A 298 -14.17 9.38 -7.25
N GLU A 299 -14.54 8.30 -6.56
CA GLU A 299 -13.82 7.01 -6.61
C GLU A 299 -13.87 6.39 -8.00
N VAL A 300 -15.02 6.41 -8.67
CA VAL A 300 -15.13 5.94 -10.07
C VAL A 300 -14.20 6.74 -11.00
N THR A 301 -14.11 8.07 -10.78
CA THR A 301 -13.20 8.94 -11.55
C THR A 301 -11.76 8.63 -11.23
N ASP A 302 -11.43 8.36 -9.98
CA ASP A 302 -10.07 8.05 -9.52
C ASP A 302 -9.56 6.73 -10.12
N VAL A 303 -10.36 5.65 -10.05
CA VAL A 303 -10.03 4.37 -10.71
C VAL A 303 -9.83 4.56 -12.22
N ALA A 304 -10.75 5.26 -12.89
CA ALA A 304 -10.62 5.52 -14.32
C ALA A 304 -9.36 6.35 -14.63
N ASN A 305 -9.04 7.36 -13.81
CA ASN A 305 -7.83 8.17 -13.95
C ASN A 305 -6.56 7.32 -13.79
N ALA A 306 -6.48 6.41 -12.81
CA ALA A 306 -5.34 5.51 -12.65
C ALA A 306 -5.11 4.64 -13.92
N VAL A 307 -6.19 4.10 -14.51
CA VAL A 307 -6.12 3.36 -15.78
C VAL A 307 -5.63 4.25 -16.92
N LEU A 308 -6.16 5.48 -17.04
CA LEU A 308 -5.78 6.45 -18.08
C LEU A 308 -4.36 7.00 -17.88
N ASP A 309 -3.83 7.01 -16.68
CA ASP A 309 -2.43 7.30 -16.40
C ASP A 309 -1.48 6.20 -16.90
N GLY A 310 -2.00 4.98 -17.16
CA GLY A 310 -1.25 3.83 -17.63
C GLY A 310 -0.86 2.83 -16.54
N ALA A 311 -1.56 2.84 -15.40
CA ALA A 311 -1.36 1.84 -14.35
C ALA A 311 -1.53 0.41 -14.88
N SER A 312 -0.62 -0.48 -14.50
CA SER A 312 -0.68 -1.90 -14.86
C SER A 312 -1.69 -2.67 -14.01
N ALA A 313 -1.95 -2.18 -12.80
CA ALA A 313 -2.94 -2.75 -11.88
C ALA A 313 -3.51 -1.68 -10.95
N VAL A 314 -4.72 -1.96 -10.44
CA VAL A 314 -5.37 -1.23 -9.35
C VAL A 314 -5.62 -2.18 -8.18
N MET A 315 -5.47 -1.71 -6.95
CA MET A 315 -5.55 -2.56 -5.76
C MET A 315 -6.70 -2.15 -4.84
N LEU A 316 -7.47 -3.14 -4.44
CA LEU A 316 -8.46 -3.07 -3.35
C LEU A 316 -7.80 -3.52 -2.05
N SER A 317 -7.95 -2.75 -0.99
CA SER A 317 -7.35 -2.96 0.33
C SER A 317 -8.41 -3.35 1.37
N GLY A 318 -8.91 -2.40 2.14
CA GLY A 318 -9.99 -2.59 3.10
C GLY A 318 -11.27 -3.09 2.47
N GLU A 319 -11.56 -2.62 1.28
CA GLU A 319 -12.78 -2.92 0.50
C GLU A 319 -12.99 -4.42 0.29
N THR A 320 -11.90 -5.20 0.16
CA THR A 320 -11.98 -6.67 0.02
C THR A 320 -11.55 -7.41 1.28
N ALA A 321 -10.75 -6.80 2.15
CA ALA A 321 -10.25 -7.45 3.36
C ALA A 321 -11.27 -7.47 4.50
N ILE A 322 -12.03 -6.39 4.67
CA ILE A 322 -12.98 -6.18 5.78
C ILE A 322 -14.35 -5.64 5.30
N GLY A 323 -14.51 -5.40 4.01
CA GLY A 323 -15.74 -4.84 3.44
C GLY A 323 -16.93 -5.80 3.51
N ASP A 324 -18.13 -5.24 3.49
CA ASP A 324 -19.39 -5.98 3.62
C ASP A 324 -19.69 -6.84 2.36
N ASP A 325 -19.22 -6.40 1.17
CA ASP A 325 -19.38 -7.13 -0.09
C ASP A 325 -18.08 -7.12 -0.95
N PRO A 326 -17.09 -7.95 -0.61
CA PRO A 326 -15.82 -7.99 -1.34
C PRO A 326 -15.99 -8.42 -2.81
N VAL A 327 -16.95 -9.29 -3.11
CA VAL A 327 -17.19 -9.80 -4.48
C VAL A 327 -17.82 -8.70 -5.36
N GLY A 328 -18.86 -8.03 -4.87
CA GLY A 328 -19.50 -6.91 -5.55
C GLY A 328 -18.54 -5.73 -5.79
N THR A 329 -17.62 -5.51 -4.87
CA THR A 329 -16.56 -4.50 -5.03
C THR A 329 -15.62 -4.83 -6.19
N VAL A 330 -15.17 -6.09 -6.32
CA VAL A 330 -14.35 -6.54 -7.46
C VAL A 330 -15.11 -6.44 -8.79
N ILE A 331 -16.39 -6.84 -8.81
CA ILE A 331 -17.23 -6.72 -10.00
C ILE A 331 -17.35 -5.24 -10.43
N THR A 332 -17.51 -4.34 -9.46
CA THR A 332 -17.59 -2.89 -9.73
C THR A 332 -16.27 -2.36 -10.26
N MET A 333 -15.14 -2.74 -9.66
CA MET A 333 -13.80 -2.40 -10.13
C MET A 333 -13.59 -2.88 -11.57
N ASP A 334 -13.94 -4.13 -11.90
CA ASP A 334 -13.83 -4.69 -13.25
C ASP A 334 -14.61 -3.87 -14.28
N ARG A 335 -15.84 -3.46 -13.96
CA ARG A 335 -16.68 -2.64 -14.81
C ARG A 335 -16.06 -1.26 -15.10
N ILE A 336 -15.52 -0.61 -14.07
CA ILE A 336 -14.90 0.72 -14.21
C ILE A 336 -13.64 0.62 -15.06
N VAL A 337 -12.77 -0.35 -14.77
CA VAL A 337 -11.51 -0.57 -15.50
C VAL A 337 -11.79 -0.86 -16.97
N ARG A 338 -12.70 -1.80 -17.30
CA ARG A 338 -13.05 -2.11 -18.68
C ARG A 338 -13.62 -0.91 -19.42
N ARG A 339 -14.43 -0.09 -18.75
CA ARG A 339 -14.99 1.12 -19.38
C ARG A 339 -13.92 2.18 -19.64
N ALA A 340 -12.95 2.34 -18.72
CA ALA A 340 -11.81 3.24 -18.91
C ALA A 340 -10.93 2.77 -20.07
N GLU A 341 -10.57 1.47 -20.11
CA GLU A 341 -9.79 0.89 -21.21
C GLU A 341 -10.44 1.02 -22.57
N ALA A 342 -11.76 0.88 -22.67
CA ALA A 342 -12.50 1.01 -23.92
C ALA A 342 -12.47 2.43 -24.49
N SER A 343 -12.17 3.45 -23.67
CA SER A 343 -12.02 4.85 -24.10
C SER A 343 -10.56 5.30 -24.20
N PHE A 344 -9.59 4.43 -23.91
CA PHE A 344 -8.17 4.75 -23.89
C PHE A 344 -7.54 4.50 -25.27
N ASP A 345 -6.99 5.54 -25.89
CA ASP A 345 -6.26 5.42 -27.16
C ASP A 345 -4.80 5.01 -26.90
N TYR A 346 -4.58 3.71 -26.80
CA TYR A 346 -3.25 3.13 -26.57
C TYR A 346 -2.23 3.46 -27.66
N ALA A 347 -2.67 3.64 -28.91
CA ALA A 347 -1.77 3.96 -30.03
C ALA A 347 -1.25 5.40 -29.89
N LYS A 348 -2.14 6.35 -29.65
CA LYS A 348 -1.79 7.75 -29.42
C LYS A 348 -0.93 7.92 -28.16
N TRP A 349 -1.25 7.18 -27.11
CA TRP A 349 -0.49 7.20 -25.86
C TRP A 349 0.94 6.66 -26.07
N GLY A 350 1.11 5.52 -26.77
CA GLY A 350 2.44 4.97 -27.10
C GLY A 350 3.28 5.95 -27.91
N ALA A 351 2.69 6.57 -28.94
CA ALA A 351 3.38 7.58 -29.74
C ALA A 351 3.82 8.82 -28.92
N SER A 352 3.06 9.20 -27.89
CA SER A 352 3.44 10.32 -27.02
C SER A 352 4.64 10.01 -26.13
N LEU A 353 4.83 8.74 -25.75
CA LEU A 353 5.99 8.30 -24.98
C LEU A 353 7.28 8.31 -25.82
N GLU A 354 7.20 7.90 -27.09
CA GLU A 354 8.33 7.94 -28.03
C GLU A 354 8.80 9.37 -28.29
N LEU A 355 7.88 10.32 -28.45
CA LEU A 355 8.19 11.74 -28.61
C LEU A 355 8.88 12.33 -27.37
N GLN A 356 8.48 11.95 -26.16
CA GLN A 356 9.11 12.42 -24.92
C GLN A 356 10.53 11.85 -24.74
N SER A 357 10.77 10.62 -25.18
CA SER A 357 12.11 10.01 -25.12
C SER A 357 13.09 10.69 -26.11
N SER A 358 12.63 11.07 -27.28
CA SER A 358 13.46 11.74 -28.30
C SER A 358 13.83 13.19 -27.91
N ILE A 359 12.96 13.90 -27.20
CA ILE A 359 13.24 15.28 -26.73
C ILE A 359 14.26 15.25 -25.58
N GLY A 360 14.24 14.24 -24.70
CA GLY A 360 15.21 14.07 -23.61
C GLY A 360 16.65 13.83 -24.08
N HIS A 361 16.86 13.29 -25.27
CA HIS A 361 18.18 13.06 -25.86
C HIS A 361 18.72 14.27 -26.64
N ALA A 362 17.87 15.24 -26.96
CA ALA A 362 18.29 16.46 -27.68
C ALA A 362 18.79 17.56 -26.72
N ASN A 363 18.63 17.40 -25.40
CA ASN A 363 19.01 18.36 -24.37
C ASN A 363 20.15 17.85 -23.44
N GLN A 364 20.81 16.76 -23.79
CA GLN A 364 22.10 16.32 -23.22
C GLN A 364 23.23 16.52 -24.26
#